data_8b733e80f086614db06087dd545d7727
#
_entry.id   8b733e80f086614db06087dd545d7727
#
_cell.length_a   1.000
_cell.length_b   1.000
_cell.length_c   1.000
_cell.angle_alpha   90.00
_cell.angle_beta   90.00
_cell.angle_gamma   90.00
#
_symmetry.space_group_name_H-M   'P 1'
#
loop_
_entity.id
_entity.type
_entity.pdbx_description
1 polymer ?
#
loop_
_entity_poly.entity_id
_entity_poly.type
_entity_poly.pdbx_seq_one_letter_code
_entity_poly.pdbx_strand_id
1 'polypeptide(L)'
;MTTHRPDTPLPHIEFDGRPATEEDLRIPVLYGYGHFTALQVRDGRVRGLGLHLARLDAANRELFDLPLDGDRVRELIRHALDGAGLRDASVRVNGYLPPGASRTTLMVTVREPAARPAGARALMSVPYARTAPHIKRPGEFGQTYYGILAGRAGFDEALLTAPGGVVTEGAITNIGFWDGGSVVWPDAPALAGITMTLLEQELERAGRPSERRPVTLEGPDGVGRYPAAFVCNSQGLAPVRRIDDTAFAVDDELMRELGAVYDGAPQNTV
;
A
#
# COMPACT_ATOMS: atom_id res chain seq x y z
N MET A 1 0.99 -7.64 10.31
CA MET A 1 1.22 -6.75 11.48
C MET A 1 2.61 -7.02 11.99
N THR A 2 3.52 -6.07 11.84
CA THR A 2 4.87 -6.22 12.39
C THR A 2 4.74 -6.16 13.91
N THR A 3 4.83 -7.32 14.58
CA THR A 3 5.03 -7.35 16.03
C THR A 3 6.27 -6.51 16.30
N HIS A 4 6.13 -5.50 17.12
CA HIS A 4 7.26 -4.69 17.59
C HIS A 4 8.25 -5.64 18.25
N ARG A 5 9.36 -5.95 17.56
CA ARG A 5 10.49 -6.64 18.20
C ARG A 5 11.15 -5.63 19.12
N PRO A 6 11.47 -5.98 20.37
CA PRO A 6 12.05 -5.05 21.34
C PRO A 6 13.38 -4.41 20.88
N ASP A 7 14.02 -4.97 19.85
CA ASP A 7 15.29 -4.48 19.29
C ASP A 7 15.13 -3.67 17.99
N THR A 8 13.88 -3.34 17.57
CA THR A 8 13.69 -2.52 16.37
C THR A 8 13.93 -1.06 16.73
N PRO A 9 14.86 -0.35 16.06
CA PRO A 9 15.07 1.07 16.31
C PRO A 9 13.78 1.86 16.19
N LEU A 10 13.59 2.83 17.09
CA LEU A 10 12.45 3.74 17.00
C LEU A 10 12.51 4.51 15.68
N PRO A 11 11.37 4.74 15.02
CA PRO A 11 11.34 5.51 13.79
C PRO A 11 11.79 6.96 14.07
N HIS A 12 12.51 7.57 13.11
CA HIS A 12 12.68 9.01 13.10
C HIS A 12 11.36 9.65 12.66
N ILE A 13 10.86 10.61 13.44
CA ILE A 13 9.56 11.25 13.20
C ILE A 13 9.73 12.76 13.21
N GLU A 14 9.25 13.41 12.15
CA GLU A 14 9.19 14.88 12.06
C GLU A 14 7.77 15.36 11.78
N PHE A 15 7.46 16.54 12.31
CA PHE A 15 6.27 17.31 11.95
C PHE A 15 6.70 18.61 11.29
N ASP A 16 6.29 18.81 10.03
CA ASP A 16 6.60 20.02 9.25
C ASP A 16 8.09 20.41 9.27
N GLY A 17 9.02 19.40 9.20
CA GLY A 17 10.46 19.59 9.13
C GLY A 17 11.14 19.86 10.49
N ARG A 18 10.52 19.52 11.59
CA ARG A 18 11.12 19.55 12.92
C ARG A 18 10.88 18.24 13.68
N PRO A 19 11.76 17.82 14.58
CA PRO A 19 11.54 16.65 15.41
C PRO A 19 10.18 16.70 16.09
N ALA A 20 9.50 15.55 16.15
CA ALA A 20 8.20 15.43 16.78
C ALA A 20 8.28 15.71 18.28
N THR A 21 7.35 16.51 18.79
CA THR A 21 7.13 16.70 20.23
C THR A 21 5.99 15.81 20.73
N GLU A 22 5.86 15.67 22.04
CA GLU A 22 4.73 14.96 22.65
C GLU A 22 3.39 15.60 22.26
N GLU A 23 3.33 16.93 22.15
CA GLU A 23 2.13 17.65 21.75
C GLU A 23 1.72 17.34 20.30
N ASP A 24 2.67 17.27 19.39
CA ASP A 24 2.39 16.92 17.98
C ASP A 24 1.77 15.53 17.85
N LEU A 25 2.22 14.57 18.67
CA LEU A 25 1.71 13.20 18.63
C LEU A 25 0.26 13.09 19.13
N ARG A 26 -0.27 14.10 19.81
CA ARG A 26 -1.71 14.14 20.19
C ARG A 26 -2.62 14.19 18.97
N ILE A 27 -2.19 14.83 17.87
CA ILE A 27 -2.99 14.94 16.64
C ILE A 27 -3.37 13.57 16.09
N PRO A 28 -2.43 12.68 15.71
CA PRO A 28 -2.76 11.35 15.19
C PRO A 28 -3.47 10.45 16.21
N VAL A 29 -3.22 10.64 17.51
CA VAL A 29 -3.80 9.81 18.58
C VAL A 29 -5.25 10.18 18.86
N LEU A 30 -5.56 11.48 18.96
CA LEU A 30 -6.88 11.93 19.39
C LEU A 30 -7.87 12.09 18.23
N TYR A 31 -7.42 12.47 17.05
CA TYR A 31 -8.31 12.76 15.94
C TYR A 31 -8.41 11.62 14.91
N GLY A 32 -7.31 10.92 14.63
CA GLY A 32 -7.29 9.77 13.69
C GLY A 32 -7.79 10.08 12.26
N TYR A 33 -8.31 11.29 12.02
CA TYR A 33 -8.85 11.75 10.74
C TYR A 33 -7.73 12.34 9.89
N GLY A 34 -7.37 11.65 8.83
CA GLY A 34 -6.26 12.02 7.98
C GLY A 34 -6.01 11.02 6.86
N HIS A 35 -4.97 11.27 6.10
CA HIS A 35 -4.55 10.38 5.00
C HIS A 35 -3.04 10.16 5.04
N PHE A 36 -2.55 9.18 4.27
CA PHE A 36 -1.11 8.97 4.17
C PHE A 36 -0.69 8.33 2.86
N THR A 37 0.60 8.40 2.60
CA THR A 37 1.28 7.57 1.63
C THR A 37 2.46 6.84 2.28
N ALA A 38 2.77 5.63 1.78
CA ALA A 38 3.96 4.88 2.20
C ALA A 38 4.77 4.54 0.95
N LEU A 39 6.06 4.80 1.00
CA LEU A 39 6.98 4.64 -0.12
C LEU A 39 8.31 4.05 0.35
N GLN A 40 9.03 3.44 -0.58
CA GLN A 40 10.39 2.99 -0.37
C GLN A 40 11.34 3.94 -1.09
N VAL A 41 12.29 4.47 -0.35
CA VAL A 41 13.41 5.23 -0.90
C VAL A 41 14.59 4.28 -1.11
N ARG A 42 15.21 4.35 -2.26
CA ARG A 42 16.44 3.63 -2.58
C ARG A 42 17.40 4.58 -3.28
N ASP A 43 18.57 4.77 -2.72
CA ASP A 43 19.57 5.75 -3.17
C ASP A 43 18.96 7.15 -3.39
N GLY A 44 18.13 7.63 -2.45
CA GLY A 44 17.45 8.92 -2.52
C GLY A 44 16.38 9.02 -3.62
N ARG A 45 15.92 7.87 -4.18
CA ARG A 45 14.96 7.81 -5.28
C ARG A 45 13.73 6.99 -4.89
N VAL A 46 12.60 7.33 -5.51
CA VAL A 46 11.29 6.69 -5.29
C VAL A 46 10.66 6.31 -6.61
N ARG A 47 10.14 5.09 -6.73
CA ARG A 47 9.29 4.69 -7.86
C ARG A 47 7.93 5.35 -7.75
N GLY A 48 7.50 5.99 -8.84
CA GLY A 48 6.17 6.62 -8.90
C GLY A 48 5.98 7.77 -7.92
N LEU A 49 7.01 8.55 -7.61
CA LEU A 49 6.92 9.68 -6.68
C LEU A 49 5.76 10.63 -7.04
N GLY A 50 5.58 10.91 -8.34
CA GLY A 50 4.46 11.75 -8.82
C GLY A 50 3.09 11.18 -8.42
N LEU A 51 2.88 9.86 -8.49
CA LEU A 51 1.66 9.19 -8.06
C LEU A 51 1.44 9.30 -6.54
N HIS A 52 2.51 9.20 -5.75
CA HIS A 52 2.43 9.41 -4.30
C HIS A 52 2.01 10.83 -3.95
N LEU A 53 2.56 11.84 -4.62
CA LEU A 53 2.22 13.24 -4.41
C LEU A 53 0.79 13.54 -4.85
N ALA A 54 0.38 13.06 -6.03
CA ALA A 54 -0.99 13.21 -6.53
C ALA A 54 -2.01 12.57 -5.58
N ARG A 55 -1.73 11.38 -5.03
CA ARG A 55 -2.61 10.73 -4.05
C ARG A 55 -2.73 11.54 -2.76
N LEU A 56 -1.64 12.11 -2.27
CA LEU A 56 -1.67 12.97 -1.09
C LEU A 56 -2.50 14.24 -1.34
N ASP A 57 -2.31 14.92 -2.48
CA ASP A 57 -3.06 16.12 -2.82
C ASP A 57 -4.56 15.81 -3.01
N ALA A 58 -4.90 14.73 -3.74
CA ALA A 58 -6.29 14.34 -3.94
C ALA A 58 -7.02 14.05 -2.62
N ALA A 59 -6.40 13.27 -1.74
CA ALA A 59 -6.96 12.98 -0.42
C ALA A 59 -7.03 14.22 0.48
N ASN A 60 -6.05 15.11 0.39
CA ASN A 60 -6.04 16.37 1.15
C ASN A 60 -7.18 17.30 0.73
N ARG A 61 -7.44 17.42 -0.57
CA ARG A 61 -8.57 18.19 -1.10
C ARG A 61 -9.90 17.60 -0.66
N GLU A 62 -10.05 16.29 -0.76
CA GLU A 62 -11.29 15.62 -0.39
C GLU A 62 -11.60 15.70 1.10
N LEU A 63 -10.59 15.51 1.97
CA LEU A 63 -10.78 15.47 3.42
C LEU A 63 -10.79 16.86 4.06
N PHE A 64 -10.06 17.83 3.51
CA PHE A 64 -9.77 19.11 4.17
C PHE A 64 -10.12 20.33 3.32
N ASP A 65 -10.54 20.14 2.06
CA ASP A 65 -10.77 21.21 1.09
C ASP A 65 -9.54 22.13 0.87
N LEU A 66 -8.35 21.55 0.99
CA LEU A 66 -7.08 22.27 0.86
C LEU A 66 -6.18 21.57 -0.15
N PRO A 67 -5.50 22.33 -1.05
CA PRO A 67 -4.44 21.76 -1.89
C PRO A 67 -3.22 21.39 -1.04
N LEU A 68 -2.46 20.39 -1.50
CA LEU A 68 -1.20 20.01 -0.90
C LEU A 68 -0.07 20.19 -1.89
N ASP A 69 0.87 21.07 -1.58
CA ASP A 69 2.03 21.35 -2.38
C ASP A 69 3.01 20.16 -2.40
N GLY A 70 3.20 19.58 -3.59
CA GLY A 70 4.08 18.43 -3.80
C GLY A 70 5.56 18.73 -3.54
N ASP A 71 6.01 19.96 -3.83
CA ASP A 71 7.41 20.35 -3.60
C ASP A 71 7.70 20.48 -2.10
N ARG A 72 6.76 21.00 -1.32
CA ARG A 72 6.84 20.97 0.14
C ARG A 72 6.91 19.53 0.68
N VAL A 73 6.13 18.61 0.13
CA VAL A 73 6.19 17.20 0.53
C VAL A 73 7.57 16.61 0.25
N ARG A 74 8.14 16.86 -0.94
CA ARG A 74 9.49 16.40 -1.31
C ARG A 74 10.55 16.94 -0.34
N GLU A 75 10.50 18.24 -0.07
CA GLU A 75 11.42 18.91 0.84
C GLU A 75 11.39 18.31 2.25
N LEU A 76 10.19 18.06 2.78
CA LEU A 76 10.01 17.44 4.10
C LEU A 76 10.49 15.98 4.15
N ILE A 77 10.29 15.20 3.07
CA ILE A 77 10.84 13.85 2.99
C ILE A 77 12.37 13.89 2.98
N ARG A 78 12.98 14.78 2.18
CA ARG A 78 14.44 14.94 2.12
C ARG A 78 15.02 15.34 3.48
N HIS A 79 14.42 16.34 4.13
CA HIS A 79 14.81 16.79 5.45
C HIS A 79 14.77 15.64 6.47
N ALA A 80 13.70 14.86 6.49
CA ALA A 80 13.56 13.73 7.42
C ALA A 80 14.54 12.58 7.13
N LEU A 81 14.90 12.34 5.86
CA LEU A 81 15.93 11.36 5.48
C LEU A 81 17.31 11.80 5.96
N ASP A 82 17.64 13.08 5.77
CA ASP A 82 18.89 13.68 6.25
C ASP A 82 18.97 13.63 7.79
N GLY A 83 17.88 13.98 8.47
CA GLY A 83 17.77 13.89 9.94
C GLY A 83 17.90 12.47 10.47
N ALA A 84 17.43 11.47 9.73
CA ALA A 84 17.60 10.05 10.04
C ALA A 84 18.97 9.48 9.64
N GLY A 85 19.76 10.19 8.82
CA GLY A 85 21.02 9.71 8.27
C GLY A 85 20.87 8.53 7.30
N LEU A 86 19.73 8.40 6.63
CA LEU A 86 19.40 7.25 5.76
C LEU A 86 19.24 7.68 4.29
N ARG A 87 19.91 6.95 3.39
CA ARG A 87 19.71 7.04 1.93
C ARG A 87 18.70 6.03 1.41
N ASP A 88 18.59 4.90 2.08
CA ASP A 88 17.61 3.85 1.86
C ASP A 88 16.67 3.80 3.05
N ALA A 89 15.37 3.88 2.80
CA ALA A 89 14.39 3.96 3.88
C ALA A 89 12.99 3.51 3.46
N SER A 90 12.20 3.10 4.44
CA SER A 90 10.75 3.09 4.36
C SER A 90 10.23 4.41 4.92
N VAL A 91 9.58 5.21 4.07
CA VAL A 91 9.05 6.52 4.45
C VAL A 91 7.53 6.49 4.42
N ARG A 92 6.93 7.11 5.44
CA ARG A 92 5.48 7.34 5.48
C ARG A 92 5.24 8.83 5.69
N VAL A 93 4.40 9.42 4.86
CA VAL A 93 3.95 10.81 4.99
C VAL A 93 2.48 10.80 5.32
N ASN A 94 2.13 11.32 6.48
CA ASN A 94 0.75 11.51 6.92
C ASN A 94 0.36 12.98 6.84
N GLY A 95 -0.86 13.25 6.36
CA GLY A 95 -1.48 14.58 6.40
C GLY A 95 -2.60 14.62 7.43
N TYR A 96 -2.59 15.65 8.25
CA TYR A 96 -3.61 15.95 9.25
C TYR A 96 -3.98 17.44 9.19
N LEU A 97 -5.23 17.77 9.49
CA LEU A 97 -5.63 19.16 9.67
C LEU A 97 -6.08 19.35 11.13
N PRO A 98 -5.23 19.95 11.99
CA PRO A 98 -5.59 20.27 13.37
C PRO A 98 -6.78 21.26 13.41
N PRO A 99 -7.63 21.21 14.44
CA PRO A 99 -8.72 22.15 14.60
C PRO A 99 -8.23 23.61 14.57
N GLY A 100 -8.86 24.42 13.70
CA GLY A 100 -8.50 25.83 13.53
C GLY A 100 -7.26 26.10 12.68
N ALA A 101 -6.57 25.06 12.18
CA ALA A 101 -5.46 25.25 11.26
C ALA A 101 -5.98 25.57 9.85
N SER A 102 -5.26 26.45 9.14
CA SER A 102 -5.50 26.80 7.74
C SER A 102 -4.59 26.07 6.76
N ARG A 103 -3.75 25.18 7.25
CA ARG A 103 -2.78 24.40 6.46
C ARG A 103 -2.63 23.00 7.05
N THR A 104 -2.55 22.01 6.16
CA THR A 104 -2.27 20.61 6.53
C THR A 104 -0.91 20.48 7.18
N THR A 105 -0.89 19.87 8.35
CA THR A 105 0.33 19.43 9.05
C THR A 105 0.78 18.10 8.49
N LEU A 106 2.06 17.98 8.17
CA LEU A 106 2.65 16.77 7.64
C LEU A 106 3.55 16.09 8.67
N MET A 107 3.23 14.84 8.98
CA MET A 107 4.08 13.97 9.78
C MET A 107 4.85 13.05 8.84
N VAL A 108 6.17 13.14 8.83
CA VAL A 108 7.07 12.24 8.10
C VAL A 108 7.70 11.25 9.07
N THR A 109 7.56 9.98 8.76
CA THR A 109 8.16 8.89 9.55
C THR A 109 9.16 8.16 8.67
N VAL A 110 10.40 8.04 9.12
CA VAL A 110 11.50 7.34 8.44
C VAL A 110 11.91 6.12 9.27
N ARG A 111 12.05 4.98 8.61
CA ARG A 111 12.50 3.71 9.19
C ARG A 111 13.50 3.06 8.27
N GLU A 112 14.24 2.10 8.78
CA GLU A 112 15.05 1.20 7.96
C GLU A 112 14.27 0.68 6.75
N PRO A 113 14.95 0.45 5.61
CA PRO A 113 14.31 -0.01 4.40
C PRO A 113 13.66 -1.39 4.60
N ALA A 114 12.41 -1.54 4.16
CA ALA A 114 11.78 -2.84 4.18
C ALA A 114 12.41 -3.76 3.13
N ALA A 115 12.62 -5.02 3.53
CA ALA A 115 12.95 -6.07 2.58
C ALA A 115 11.73 -6.37 1.68
N ARG A 116 12.00 -6.85 0.47
CA ARG A 116 10.93 -7.39 -0.38
C ARG A 116 10.25 -8.57 0.31
N PRO A 117 8.95 -8.77 0.12
CA PRO A 117 8.28 -9.93 0.66
C PRO A 117 8.94 -11.23 0.21
N ALA A 118 9.21 -12.13 1.14
CA ALA A 118 9.75 -13.45 0.84
C ALA A 118 8.64 -14.51 0.95
N GLY A 119 8.66 -15.47 0.01
CA GLY A 119 7.75 -16.62 0.00
C GLY A 119 6.31 -16.29 -0.43
N ALA A 120 5.57 -17.36 -0.69
CA ALA A 120 4.20 -17.29 -1.15
C ALA A 120 3.23 -17.06 0.02
N ARG A 121 2.17 -16.28 -0.22
CA ARG A 121 1.18 -15.87 0.78
C ARG A 121 -0.05 -16.78 0.80
N ALA A 122 -0.57 -17.03 1.99
CA ALA A 122 -1.90 -17.58 2.20
C ALA A 122 -2.83 -16.46 2.66
N LEU A 123 -3.96 -16.30 1.99
CA LEU A 123 -4.93 -15.25 2.28
C LEU A 123 -6.21 -15.87 2.84
N MET A 124 -6.75 -15.27 3.90
CA MET A 124 -8.05 -15.62 4.47
C MET A 124 -9.10 -14.61 4.01
N SER A 125 -10.13 -15.04 3.33
CA SER A 125 -11.21 -14.16 2.93
C SER A 125 -12.03 -13.69 4.14
N VAL A 126 -12.42 -12.40 4.12
CA VAL A 126 -13.23 -11.80 5.20
C VAL A 126 -14.25 -10.83 4.62
N PRO A 127 -15.49 -10.83 5.13
CA PRO A 127 -16.54 -9.92 4.65
C PRO A 127 -16.35 -8.52 5.26
N TYR A 128 -15.44 -7.75 4.69
CA TYR A 128 -15.16 -6.39 5.12
C TYR A 128 -14.88 -5.47 3.93
N ALA A 129 -15.70 -4.45 3.76
CA ALA A 129 -15.49 -3.38 2.80
C ALA A 129 -15.06 -2.10 3.53
N ARG A 130 -14.00 -1.46 3.03
CA ARG A 130 -13.50 -0.20 3.61
C ARG A 130 -14.44 0.96 3.30
N THR A 131 -14.63 1.85 4.27
CA THR A 131 -15.25 3.16 4.03
C THR A 131 -14.25 4.05 3.28
N ALA A 132 -14.69 4.72 2.20
CA ALA A 132 -13.84 5.53 1.33
C ALA A 132 -12.52 4.79 0.93
N PRO A 133 -12.62 3.63 0.23
CA PRO A 133 -11.48 2.75 -0.01
C PRO A 133 -10.37 3.40 -0.84
N HIS A 134 -10.71 4.40 -1.66
CA HIS A 134 -9.76 5.18 -2.46
C HIS A 134 -8.82 6.05 -1.61
N ILE A 135 -9.19 6.37 -0.37
CA ILE A 135 -8.34 7.12 0.56
C ILE A 135 -7.51 6.15 1.41
N LYS A 136 -6.19 6.35 1.42
CA LYS A 136 -5.31 5.62 2.32
C LYS A 136 -5.31 6.31 3.69
N ARG A 137 -6.14 5.79 4.61
CA ARG A 137 -6.33 6.35 5.96
C ARG A 137 -5.41 5.73 7.00
N PRO A 138 -4.92 6.49 7.98
CA PRO A 138 -4.27 5.92 9.18
C PRO A 138 -5.32 5.24 10.08
N GLY A 139 -4.86 4.29 10.92
CA GLY A 139 -5.69 3.72 11.97
C GLY A 139 -6.88 2.87 11.50
N GLU A 140 -6.78 2.21 10.34
CA GLU A 140 -7.82 1.33 9.80
C GLU A 140 -8.06 0.12 10.72
N PHE A 141 -9.05 0.24 11.61
CA PHE A 141 -9.37 -0.79 12.60
C PHE A 141 -9.72 -2.13 11.94
N GLY A 142 -10.63 -2.12 10.96
CA GLY A 142 -11.09 -3.36 10.32
C GLY A 142 -9.97 -4.13 9.63
N GLN A 143 -9.12 -3.45 8.86
CA GLN A 143 -7.96 -4.08 8.21
C GLN A 143 -7.00 -4.70 9.25
N THR A 144 -6.73 -3.98 10.34
CA THR A 144 -5.89 -4.47 11.44
C THR A 144 -6.54 -5.64 12.15
N TYR A 145 -7.83 -5.54 12.49
CA TYR A 145 -8.59 -6.57 13.17
C TYR A 145 -8.61 -7.87 12.37
N TYR A 146 -9.01 -7.82 11.10
CA TYR A 146 -9.06 -9.00 10.25
C TYR A 146 -7.67 -9.55 9.93
N GLY A 147 -6.66 -8.69 9.78
CA GLY A 147 -5.27 -9.14 9.63
C GLY A 147 -4.77 -9.93 10.85
N ILE A 148 -5.15 -9.53 12.08
CA ILE A 148 -4.83 -10.28 13.31
C ILE A 148 -5.58 -11.61 13.31
N LEU A 149 -6.87 -11.65 12.96
CA LEU A 149 -7.64 -12.88 12.88
C LEU A 149 -7.06 -13.85 11.85
N ALA A 150 -6.70 -13.38 10.66
CA ALA A 150 -6.03 -14.17 9.63
C ALA A 150 -4.72 -14.78 10.18
N GLY A 151 -3.88 -13.97 10.83
CA GLY A 151 -2.64 -14.46 11.45
C GLY A 151 -2.86 -15.53 12.51
N ARG A 152 -3.90 -15.39 13.34
CA ARG A 152 -4.28 -16.40 14.34
C ARG A 152 -4.77 -17.71 13.71
N ALA A 153 -5.40 -17.61 12.53
CA ALA A 153 -5.86 -18.76 11.76
C ALA A 153 -4.76 -19.38 10.86
N GLY A 154 -3.50 -18.91 10.95
CA GLY A 154 -2.37 -19.46 10.17
C GLY A 154 -2.30 -18.96 8.74
N PHE A 155 -2.91 -17.82 8.45
CA PHE A 155 -2.79 -17.11 7.17
C PHE A 155 -1.82 -15.94 7.30
N ASP A 156 -1.32 -15.47 6.16
CA ASP A 156 -0.36 -14.36 6.12
C ASP A 156 -1.05 -12.98 6.10
N GLU A 157 -2.26 -12.92 5.53
CA GLU A 157 -3.03 -11.68 5.39
C GLU A 157 -4.54 -11.97 5.23
N ALA A 158 -5.40 -10.99 5.53
CA ALA A 158 -6.81 -11.05 5.20
C ALA A 158 -7.04 -10.53 3.77
N LEU A 159 -7.89 -11.23 3.00
CA LEU A 159 -8.43 -10.79 1.71
C LEU A 159 -9.81 -10.19 1.95
N LEU A 160 -9.97 -8.93 1.66
CA LEU A 160 -11.20 -8.19 1.91
C LEU A 160 -12.21 -8.44 0.77
N THR A 161 -13.47 -8.67 1.14
CA THR A 161 -14.55 -8.90 0.17
C THR A 161 -15.74 -7.99 0.44
N ALA A 162 -16.34 -7.50 -0.63
CA ALA A 162 -17.63 -6.83 -0.62
C ALA A 162 -18.78 -7.85 -0.58
N PRO A 163 -20.05 -7.42 -0.38
CA PRO A 163 -21.20 -8.29 -0.43
C PRO A 163 -21.24 -9.16 -1.69
N GLY A 164 -21.67 -10.42 -1.55
CA GLY A 164 -21.66 -11.41 -2.62
C GLY A 164 -20.30 -12.06 -2.88
N GLY A 165 -19.34 -11.90 -1.96
CA GLY A 165 -18.01 -12.49 -2.08
C GLY A 165 -17.13 -11.82 -3.14
N VAL A 166 -17.44 -10.58 -3.54
CA VAL A 166 -16.65 -9.81 -4.50
C VAL A 166 -15.29 -9.45 -3.88
N VAL A 167 -14.22 -9.93 -4.49
CA VAL A 167 -12.84 -9.64 -4.05
C VAL A 167 -12.51 -8.17 -4.29
N THR A 168 -11.95 -7.49 -3.29
CA THR A 168 -11.56 -6.08 -3.39
C THR A 168 -10.05 -5.90 -3.31
N GLU A 169 -9.46 -6.12 -2.17
CA GLU A 169 -8.02 -5.91 -1.90
C GLU A 169 -7.59 -6.75 -0.69
N GLY A 170 -6.30 -6.91 -0.47
CA GLY A 170 -5.77 -7.40 0.81
C GLY A 170 -5.86 -6.35 1.91
N ALA A 171 -5.68 -6.75 3.17
CA ALA A 171 -5.69 -5.81 4.30
C ALA A 171 -4.63 -4.71 4.16
N ILE A 172 -3.49 -5.00 3.53
CA ILE A 172 -2.40 -4.04 3.29
C ILE A 172 -1.86 -4.08 1.86
N THR A 173 -2.45 -4.91 0.99
CA THR A 173 -2.00 -5.14 -0.39
C THR A 173 -3.13 -4.94 -1.40
N ASN A 174 -2.78 -4.76 -2.68
CA ASN A 174 -3.70 -5.08 -3.78
C ASN A 174 -3.44 -6.52 -4.22
N ILE A 175 -4.45 -7.16 -4.82
CA ILE A 175 -4.35 -8.51 -5.37
C ILE A 175 -4.51 -8.46 -6.88
N GLY A 176 -3.68 -9.22 -7.59
CA GLY A 176 -3.81 -9.48 -9.02
C GLY A 176 -3.88 -10.98 -9.27
N PHE A 177 -4.58 -11.36 -10.33
CA PHE A 177 -4.74 -12.73 -10.78
C PHE A 177 -4.11 -12.90 -12.17
N TRP A 178 -3.66 -14.11 -12.48
CA TRP A 178 -3.17 -14.49 -13.79
C TRP A 178 -4.13 -15.49 -14.42
N ASP A 179 -4.63 -15.22 -15.62
CA ASP A 179 -5.57 -16.12 -16.31
C ASP A 179 -4.92 -17.04 -17.36
N GLY A 180 -3.59 -17.03 -17.43
CA GLY A 180 -2.80 -17.75 -18.41
C GLY A 180 -2.31 -16.89 -19.57
N GLY A 181 -2.83 -15.67 -19.72
CA GLY A 181 -2.48 -14.75 -20.82
C GLY A 181 -2.42 -13.29 -20.40
N SER A 182 -3.18 -12.89 -19.38
CA SER A 182 -3.25 -11.51 -18.90
C SER A 182 -3.29 -11.40 -17.37
N VAL A 183 -2.85 -10.26 -16.88
CA VAL A 183 -3.05 -9.87 -15.48
C VAL A 183 -4.45 -9.31 -15.30
N VAL A 184 -5.18 -9.88 -14.34
CA VAL A 184 -6.54 -9.47 -14.00
C VAL A 184 -6.56 -8.82 -12.64
N TRP A 185 -7.00 -7.58 -12.58
CA TRP A 185 -7.24 -6.87 -11.33
C TRP A 185 -8.73 -6.89 -10.99
N PRO A 186 -9.11 -7.09 -9.72
CA PRO A 186 -10.52 -6.97 -9.33
C PRO A 186 -11.09 -5.59 -9.66
N ASP A 187 -12.21 -5.56 -10.40
CA ASP A 187 -12.98 -4.34 -10.62
C ASP A 187 -13.98 -4.17 -9.47
N ALA A 188 -13.48 -3.62 -8.38
CA ALA A 188 -14.23 -3.40 -7.15
C ALA A 188 -13.70 -2.17 -6.40
N PRO A 189 -14.49 -1.55 -5.51
CA PRO A 189 -14.02 -0.45 -4.70
C PRO A 189 -12.84 -0.85 -3.82
N ALA A 190 -11.66 -0.34 -4.14
CA ALA A 190 -10.39 -0.62 -3.46
C ALA A 190 -9.45 0.59 -3.52
N LEU A 191 -8.35 0.54 -2.78
CA LEU A 191 -7.30 1.54 -2.93
C LEU A 191 -6.57 1.36 -4.26
N ALA A 192 -6.46 2.43 -5.05
CA ALA A 192 -5.52 2.46 -6.17
C ALA A 192 -4.09 2.49 -5.62
N GLY A 193 -3.52 1.31 -5.36
CA GLY A 193 -2.16 1.17 -4.84
C GLY A 193 -1.12 1.62 -5.85
N ILE A 194 -0.10 2.36 -5.40
CA ILE A 194 0.91 2.90 -6.32
C ILE A 194 1.66 1.77 -7.05
N THR A 195 1.99 0.68 -6.36
CA THR A 195 2.65 -0.48 -6.99
C THR A 195 1.76 -1.13 -8.05
N MET A 196 0.45 -1.30 -7.77
CA MET A 196 -0.53 -1.78 -8.74
C MET A 196 -0.61 -0.84 -9.95
N THR A 197 -0.76 0.46 -9.72
CA THR A 197 -0.86 1.47 -10.80
C THR A 197 0.40 1.50 -11.67
N LEU A 198 1.58 1.39 -11.06
CA LEU A 198 2.84 1.29 -11.82
C LEU A 198 2.90 0.01 -12.66
N LEU A 199 2.48 -1.12 -12.09
CA LEU A 199 2.42 -2.38 -12.84
C LEU A 199 1.45 -2.27 -14.02
N GLU A 200 0.24 -1.72 -13.83
CA GLU A 200 -0.71 -1.49 -14.93
C GLU A 200 -0.09 -0.64 -16.06
N GLN A 201 0.54 0.48 -15.71
CA GLN A 201 1.18 1.38 -16.68
C GLN A 201 2.37 0.73 -17.40
N GLU A 202 3.23 0.02 -16.68
CA GLU A 202 4.42 -0.59 -17.29
C GLU A 202 4.06 -1.86 -18.09
N LEU A 203 3.05 -2.63 -17.69
CA LEU A 203 2.50 -3.73 -18.49
C LEU A 203 1.93 -3.22 -19.80
N GLU A 204 1.16 -2.12 -19.78
CA GLU A 204 0.63 -1.49 -20.99
C GLU A 204 1.77 -1.03 -21.91
N ARG A 205 2.81 -0.37 -21.38
CA ARG A 205 4.00 0.06 -22.15
C ARG A 205 4.77 -1.11 -22.76
N ALA A 206 4.80 -2.23 -22.06
CA ALA A 206 5.42 -3.47 -22.54
C ALA A 206 4.55 -4.25 -23.52
N GLY A 207 3.33 -3.77 -23.85
CA GLY A 207 2.38 -4.47 -24.70
C GLY A 207 1.86 -5.79 -24.07
N ARG A 208 1.89 -5.91 -22.75
CA ARG A 208 1.42 -7.06 -21.99
C ARG A 208 -0.05 -6.85 -21.61
N PRO A 209 -0.94 -7.84 -21.82
CA PRO A 209 -2.34 -7.71 -21.46
C PRO A 209 -2.55 -7.52 -19.95
N SER A 210 -3.33 -6.52 -19.60
CA SER A 210 -3.77 -6.25 -18.23
C SER A 210 -5.17 -5.66 -18.27
N GLU A 211 -6.08 -6.17 -17.46
CA GLU A 211 -7.47 -5.75 -17.46
C GLU A 211 -8.08 -5.74 -16.07
N ARG A 212 -9.19 -5.02 -15.93
CA ARG A 212 -10.03 -5.02 -14.74
C ARG A 212 -11.32 -5.75 -15.03
N ARG A 213 -11.72 -6.68 -14.18
CA ARG A 213 -13.01 -7.35 -14.21
C ARG A 213 -13.45 -7.81 -12.83
N PRO A 214 -14.75 -8.03 -12.60
CA PRO A 214 -15.23 -8.61 -11.35
C PRO A 214 -14.55 -9.94 -11.06
N VAL A 215 -14.13 -10.13 -9.82
CA VAL A 215 -13.59 -11.39 -9.29
C VAL A 215 -14.36 -11.70 -8.01
N THR A 216 -14.85 -12.92 -7.89
CA THR A 216 -15.60 -13.38 -6.71
C THR A 216 -14.88 -14.55 -6.04
N LEU A 217 -15.24 -14.88 -4.81
CA LEU A 217 -14.67 -16.08 -4.17
C LEU A 217 -15.09 -17.37 -4.87
N GLU A 218 -16.33 -17.44 -5.33
CA GLU A 218 -16.95 -18.62 -5.95
C GLU A 218 -17.71 -18.24 -7.24
N GLY A 219 -18.19 -19.26 -7.97
CA GLY A 219 -19.00 -19.07 -9.17
C GLY A 219 -18.20 -18.88 -10.46
N PRO A 220 -18.83 -18.40 -11.54
CA PRO A 220 -18.19 -18.30 -12.86
C PRO A 220 -17.02 -17.32 -12.91
N ASP A 221 -17.03 -16.28 -12.07
CA ASP A 221 -15.95 -15.31 -11.92
C ASP A 221 -15.11 -15.59 -10.65
N GLY A 222 -15.19 -16.81 -10.13
CA GLY A 222 -14.54 -17.26 -8.91
C GLY A 222 -13.03 -17.31 -9.02
N VAL A 223 -12.35 -17.10 -7.87
CA VAL A 223 -10.89 -17.13 -7.78
C VAL A 223 -10.27 -18.44 -8.28
N GLY A 224 -11.00 -19.56 -8.19
CA GLY A 224 -10.53 -20.88 -8.64
C GLY A 224 -10.33 -21.03 -10.16
N ARG A 225 -10.78 -20.07 -10.97
CA ARG A 225 -10.53 -20.08 -12.43
C ARG A 225 -9.11 -19.64 -12.82
N TYR A 226 -8.39 -18.99 -11.89
CA TYR A 226 -7.09 -18.43 -12.17
C TYR A 226 -5.96 -19.40 -11.79
N PRO A 227 -5.02 -19.69 -12.71
CA PRO A 227 -3.89 -20.57 -12.40
C PRO A 227 -2.96 -20.02 -11.32
N ALA A 228 -2.77 -18.68 -11.27
CA ALA A 228 -1.90 -18.02 -10.31
C ALA A 228 -2.49 -16.70 -9.82
N ALA A 229 -2.04 -16.27 -8.66
CA ALA A 229 -2.38 -14.97 -8.07
C ALA A 229 -1.16 -14.39 -7.34
N PHE A 230 -1.16 -13.07 -7.18
CA PHE A 230 -0.10 -12.35 -6.47
C PHE A 230 -0.69 -11.15 -5.71
N VAL A 231 0.02 -10.70 -4.72
CA VAL A 231 -0.28 -9.45 -3.99
C VAL A 231 0.85 -8.46 -4.15
N CYS A 232 0.53 -7.17 -4.07
CA CYS A 232 1.53 -6.10 -4.16
C CYS A 232 1.22 -4.92 -3.24
N ASN A 233 2.28 -4.28 -2.76
CA ASN A 233 2.23 -3.02 -2.02
C ASN A 233 3.57 -2.27 -2.16
N SER A 234 3.80 -1.23 -1.36
CA SER A 234 5.05 -0.45 -1.40
C SER A 234 6.33 -1.25 -1.08
N GLN A 235 6.22 -2.45 -0.51
CA GLN A 235 7.37 -3.32 -0.24
C GLN A 235 7.72 -4.22 -1.44
N GLY A 236 6.82 -4.37 -2.40
CA GLY A 236 7.02 -5.18 -3.60
C GLY A 236 5.85 -6.14 -3.86
N LEU A 237 6.17 -7.25 -4.54
CA LEU A 237 5.23 -8.28 -4.95
C LEU A 237 5.50 -9.58 -4.20
N ALA A 238 4.45 -10.38 -3.99
CA ALA A 238 4.57 -11.76 -3.51
C ALA A 238 3.54 -12.65 -4.18
N PRO A 239 3.88 -13.90 -4.55
CA PRO A 239 2.90 -14.85 -5.07
C PRO A 239 1.91 -15.26 -3.97
N VAL A 240 0.71 -15.65 -4.38
CA VAL A 240 -0.31 -16.23 -3.50
C VAL A 240 -0.35 -17.74 -3.75
N ARG A 241 -0.20 -18.54 -2.69
CA ARG A 241 -0.28 -20.01 -2.76
C ARG A 241 -1.68 -20.55 -2.48
N ARG A 242 -2.52 -19.80 -1.76
CA ARG A 242 -3.92 -20.13 -1.53
C ARG A 242 -4.75 -18.93 -1.06
N ILE A 243 -6.02 -18.95 -1.38
CA ILE A 243 -7.07 -18.13 -0.78
C ILE A 243 -8.06 -19.10 -0.13
N ASP A 244 -8.22 -19.04 1.18
CA ASP A 244 -8.94 -20.05 1.97
C ASP A 244 -8.46 -21.47 1.60
N ASP A 245 -9.33 -22.30 1.05
CA ASP A 245 -9.03 -23.66 0.57
C ASP A 245 -8.65 -23.73 -0.92
N THR A 246 -8.78 -22.62 -1.67
CA THR A 246 -8.43 -22.58 -3.10
C THR A 246 -6.92 -22.39 -3.25
N ALA A 247 -6.24 -23.40 -3.81
CA ALA A 247 -4.80 -23.38 -4.06
C ALA A 247 -4.47 -22.75 -5.42
N PHE A 248 -3.32 -22.07 -5.48
CA PHE A 248 -2.76 -21.48 -6.71
C PHE A 248 -1.34 -22.00 -6.96
N ALA A 249 -0.96 -22.07 -8.21
CA ALA A 249 0.44 -22.29 -8.56
C ALA A 249 1.30 -21.10 -8.12
N VAL A 250 2.45 -21.39 -7.50
CA VAL A 250 3.50 -20.39 -7.31
C VAL A 250 4.30 -20.34 -8.59
N ASP A 251 3.96 -19.39 -9.45
CA ASP A 251 4.57 -19.25 -10.77
C ASP A 251 5.79 -18.31 -10.68
N ASP A 252 6.97 -18.90 -10.56
CA ASP A 252 8.23 -18.16 -10.44
C ASP A 252 8.55 -17.36 -11.71
N GLU A 253 8.12 -17.82 -12.89
CA GLU A 253 8.34 -17.11 -14.15
C GLU A 253 7.48 -15.84 -14.20
N LEU A 254 6.18 -15.95 -13.91
CA LEU A 254 5.28 -14.81 -13.79
C LEU A 254 5.82 -13.81 -12.77
N MET A 255 6.23 -14.27 -11.58
CA MET A 255 6.73 -13.38 -10.53
C MET A 255 8.02 -12.67 -10.92
N ARG A 256 8.91 -13.34 -11.65
CA ARG A 256 10.14 -12.73 -12.19
C ARG A 256 9.81 -11.68 -13.26
N GLU A 257 8.86 -11.97 -14.15
CA GLU A 257 8.40 -11.00 -15.17
C GLU A 257 7.77 -9.77 -14.53
N LEU A 258 6.80 -9.95 -13.64
CA LEU A 258 6.16 -8.83 -12.93
C LEU A 258 7.17 -8.03 -12.10
N GLY A 259 8.13 -8.71 -11.47
CA GLY A 259 9.23 -8.08 -10.76
C GLY A 259 10.09 -7.21 -11.67
N ALA A 260 10.45 -7.71 -12.86
CA ALA A 260 11.23 -6.97 -13.85
C ALA A 260 10.46 -5.75 -14.38
N VAL A 261 9.16 -5.89 -14.66
CA VAL A 261 8.27 -4.79 -15.07
C VAL A 261 8.24 -3.71 -13.98
N TYR A 262 8.01 -4.08 -12.74
CA TYR A 262 8.00 -3.15 -11.61
C TYR A 262 9.37 -2.47 -11.40
N ASP A 263 10.46 -3.21 -11.54
CA ASP A 263 11.82 -2.68 -11.37
C ASP A 263 12.22 -1.72 -12.49
N GLY A 264 11.65 -1.88 -13.69
CA GLY A 264 11.79 -0.97 -14.83
C GLY A 264 11.03 0.35 -14.66
N ALA A 265 10.09 0.45 -13.72
CA ALA A 265 9.31 1.67 -13.52
C ALA A 265 10.20 2.88 -13.17
N PRO A 266 9.88 4.08 -13.72
CA PRO A 266 10.67 5.28 -13.50
C PRO A 266 10.84 5.64 -12.03
N GLN A 267 12.05 6.03 -11.66
CA GLN A 267 12.40 6.51 -10.34
C GLN A 267 12.73 7.99 -10.37
N ASN A 268 12.19 8.74 -9.42
CA ASN A 268 12.43 10.16 -9.26
C ASN A 268 13.17 10.44 -7.96
N THR A 269 14.09 11.39 -7.98
CA THR A 269 14.74 11.91 -6.78
C THR A 269 13.70 12.56 -5.86
N VAL A 270 13.84 12.33 -4.58
CA VAL A 270 13.02 12.98 -3.55
C VAL A 270 13.36 14.46 -3.47
#